data_8149de87e10b94a1d5064e0f40823184
#
_entry.id   8149de87e10b94a1d5064e0f40823184
#
_cell.length_a   1.000
_cell.length_b   1.000
_cell.length_c   1.000
_cell.angle_alpha   90.00
_cell.angle_beta   90.00
_cell.angle_gamma   90.00
#
_symmetry.space_group_name_H-M   'P 1'
#
loop_
_entity.id
_entity.type
_entity.pdbx_description
1 polymer ?
#
loop_
_entity_poly.entity_id
_entity_poly.type
_entity_poly.pdbx_seq_one_letter_code
_entity_poly.pdbx_strand_id
1 'polypeptide(L)'
;MKQIETLVKDIYDLFSLNPIKMDEKEVDKHIDTFGEMLKVHIKAFMYEEPRTRGNLRLSAIGKPDRQLWYDVNSKKSIEDISSSTRIKFLYGYILEELLLLCASIAGHKVTDQQKEVTVEGVKGHQDSMIDDVLVDCKSASSYSFKKFKQNTLLEDDPFGYIAQISAYAEANQVNKAA
;
A
#
# COMPACT_ATOMS: atom_id res chain seq x y z
N MET A 1 -0.90 -21.24 -11.90
CA MET A 1 -1.11 -19.86 -11.46
C MET A 1 -0.64 -19.81 -10.01
N LYS A 2 0.18 -18.83 -9.64
CA LYS A 2 0.59 -18.66 -8.24
C LYS A 2 -0.56 -18.19 -7.38
N GLN A 3 -0.43 -18.30 -6.07
CA GLN A 3 -1.46 -17.94 -5.11
C GLN A 3 -0.85 -17.04 -4.03
N ILE A 4 -1.59 -16.07 -3.54
CA ILE A 4 -1.13 -15.10 -2.55
C ILE A 4 -0.54 -15.76 -1.29
N GLU A 5 -1.03 -16.94 -0.91
CA GLU A 5 -0.54 -17.71 0.23
C GLU A 5 0.91 -18.16 0.09
N THR A 6 1.43 -18.24 -1.13
CA THR A 6 2.82 -18.61 -1.37
C THR A 6 3.75 -17.40 -1.54
N LEU A 7 3.20 -16.17 -1.60
CA LEU A 7 3.94 -14.94 -1.90
C LEU A 7 5.22 -14.80 -1.09
N VAL A 8 5.12 -14.89 0.24
CA VAL A 8 6.28 -14.71 1.13
C VAL A 8 7.35 -15.77 0.86
N LYS A 9 6.93 -17.03 0.75
CA LYS A 9 7.84 -18.14 0.45
C LYS A 9 8.51 -17.94 -0.91
N ASP A 10 7.76 -17.59 -1.93
CA ASP A 10 8.25 -17.45 -3.30
C ASP A 10 9.25 -16.30 -3.43
N ILE A 11 9.03 -15.20 -2.71
CA ILE A 11 10.01 -14.10 -2.62
C ILE A 11 11.30 -14.59 -1.92
N TYR A 12 11.20 -15.29 -0.79
CA TYR A 12 12.40 -15.82 -0.12
C TYR A 12 13.14 -16.84 -0.96
N ASP A 13 12.44 -17.73 -1.65
CA ASP A 13 13.03 -18.71 -2.56
C ASP A 13 13.78 -18.02 -3.72
N LEU A 14 13.21 -16.93 -4.27
CA LEU A 14 13.88 -16.14 -5.30
C LEU A 14 15.26 -15.64 -4.83
N PHE A 15 15.32 -15.05 -3.63
CA PHE A 15 16.56 -14.50 -3.09
C PHE A 15 17.52 -15.57 -2.53
N SER A 16 17.09 -16.83 -2.40
CA SER A 16 17.97 -17.95 -2.07
C SER A 16 18.76 -18.46 -3.28
N LEU A 17 18.34 -18.11 -4.51
CA LEU A 17 19.02 -18.45 -5.74
C LEU A 17 20.14 -17.44 -6.04
N ASN A 18 21.36 -17.93 -6.27
CA ASN A 18 22.47 -17.06 -6.65
C ASN A 18 23.33 -17.75 -7.73
N PRO A 19 23.32 -17.30 -8.99
CA PRO A 19 22.47 -16.23 -9.57
C PRO A 19 21.00 -16.64 -9.73
N ILE A 20 20.10 -15.62 -9.76
CA ILE A 20 18.69 -15.82 -10.09
C ILE A 20 18.59 -16.31 -11.55
N LYS A 21 17.91 -17.44 -11.76
CA LYS A 21 17.74 -18.04 -13.10
C LYS A 21 16.43 -17.56 -13.72
N MET A 22 16.43 -16.34 -14.22
CA MET A 22 15.31 -15.75 -14.96
C MET A 22 15.81 -15.16 -16.27
N ASP A 23 14.92 -14.97 -17.23
CA ASP A 23 15.22 -14.21 -18.44
C ASP A 23 15.50 -12.74 -18.05
N GLU A 24 16.68 -12.24 -18.43
CA GLU A 24 17.12 -10.88 -18.12
C GLU A 24 16.13 -9.82 -18.64
N LYS A 25 15.56 -10.03 -19.84
CA LYS A 25 14.58 -9.11 -20.42
C LYS A 25 13.27 -9.06 -19.62
N GLU A 26 12.88 -10.16 -19.00
CA GLU A 26 11.69 -10.22 -18.16
C GLU A 26 11.94 -9.48 -16.85
N VAL A 27 13.10 -9.67 -16.26
CA VAL A 27 13.53 -8.92 -15.06
C VAL A 27 13.63 -7.43 -15.35
N ASP A 28 14.26 -7.04 -16.47
CA ASP A 28 14.38 -5.63 -16.89
C ASP A 28 13.01 -4.96 -17.00
N LYS A 29 12.02 -5.64 -17.59
CA LYS A 29 10.64 -5.09 -17.67
C LYS A 29 10.03 -4.79 -16.29
N HIS A 30 10.26 -5.65 -15.30
CA HIS A 30 9.78 -5.42 -13.94
C HIS A 30 10.53 -4.28 -13.25
N ILE A 31 11.86 -4.18 -13.49
CA ILE A 31 12.70 -3.08 -13.00
C ILE A 31 12.26 -1.75 -13.60
N ASP A 32 11.96 -1.72 -14.90
CA ASP A 32 11.47 -0.51 -15.58
C ASP A 32 10.13 -0.05 -14.97
N THR A 33 9.20 -0.98 -14.73
CA THR A 33 7.93 -0.67 -14.06
C THR A 33 8.16 -0.09 -12.67
N PHE A 34 9.00 -0.72 -11.86
CA PHE A 34 9.40 -0.22 -10.54
C PHE A 34 10.00 1.20 -10.63
N GLY A 35 10.91 1.41 -11.59
CA GLY A 35 11.55 2.72 -11.79
C GLY A 35 10.56 3.83 -12.15
N GLU A 36 9.59 3.55 -13.02
CA GLU A 36 8.56 4.52 -13.38
C GLU A 36 7.60 4.82 -12.23
N MET A 37 7.17 3.82 -11.47
CA MET A 37 6.32 4.04 -10.29
C MET A 37 7.06 4.83 -9.21
N LEU A 38 8.30 4.48 -8.92
CA LEU A 38 9.13 5.21 -7.97
C LEU A 38 9.32 6.69 -8.40
N LYS A 39 9.52 6.94 -9.68
CA LYS A 39 9.60 8.28 -10.26
C LYS A 39 8.30 9.08 -10.06
N VAL A 40 7.13 8.43 -10.23
CA VAL A 40 5.83 9.05 -9.97
C VAL A 40 5.73 9.48 -8.51
N HIS A 41 6.01 8.59 -7.56
CA HIS A 41 5.96 8.90 -6.13
C HIS A 41 6.95 9.99 -5.71
N ILE A 42 8.18 9.95 -6.19
CA ILE A 42 9.19 10.98 -5.88
C ILE A 42 8.75 12.34 -6.45
N LYS A 43 8.24 12.39 -7.68
CA LYS A 43 7.74 13.64 -8.27
C LYS A 43 6.54 14.20 -7.50
N ALA A 44 5.59 13.34 -7.13
CA ALA A 44 4.46 13.74 -6.30
C ALA A 44 4.95 14.33 -4.96
N PHE A 45 5.88 13.65 -4.29
CA PHE A 45 6.47 14.10 -3.04
C PHE A 45 7.18 15.46 -3.17
N MET A 46 7.85 15.72 -4.28
CA MET A 46 8.67 16.94 -4.49
C MET A 46 7.86 18.13 -5.02
N TYR A 47 6.83 17.89 -5.84
CA TYR A 47 6.20 18.93 -6.66
C TYR A 47 4.69 19.05 -6.48
N GLU A 48 4.01 18.07 -5.85
CA GLU A 48 2.58 18.24 -5.59
C GLU A 48 2.34 19.27 -4.48
N GLU A 49 1.39 20.16 -4.73
CA GLU A 49 0.90 21.09 -3.71
C GLU A 49 0.37 20.35 -2.50
N PRO A 50 0.58 20.89 -1.30
CA PRO A 50 0.01 20.32 -0.08
C PRO A 50 -1.50 20.14 -0.25
N ARG A 51 -1.96 18.91 -0.10
CA ARG A 51 -3.38 18.59 -0.31
C ARG A 51 -4.23 19.32 0.70
N THR A 52 -5.25 20.02 0.22
CA THR A 52 -6.23 20.68 1.09
C THR A 52 -7.02 19.64 1.88
N ARG A 53 -7.18 19.86 3.19
CA ARG A 53 -8.13 19.12 4.01
C ARG A 53 -9.55 19.50 3.57
N GLY A 54 -10.50 18.64 3.79
CA GLY A 54 -11.91 18.92 3.48
C GLY A 54 -12.67 17.74 2.94
N ASN A 55 -11.95 16.69 2.46
CA ASN A 55 -12.60 15.50 1.95
C ASN A 55 -12.21 14.26 2.75
N LEU A 56 -13.21 13.47 3.08
CA LEU A 56 -13.00 12.13 3.62
C LEU A 56 -12.28 11.25 2.59
N ARG A 57 -11.47 10.32 3.06
CA ARG A 57 -10.73 9.37 2.22
C ARG A 57 -10.91 7.95 2.74
N LEU A 58 -10.89 6.98 1.85
CA LEU A 58 -10.96 5.58 2.24
C LEU A 58 -9.81 5.19 3.18
N SER A 59 -8.61 5.73 2.97
CA SER A 59 -7.44 5.50 3.85
C SER A 59 -7.57 6.06 5.27
N ALA A 60 -8.63 6.80 5.57
CA ALA A 60 -8.88 7.35 6.89
C ALA A 60 -10.11 6.74 7.58
N ILE A 61 -10.86 5.87 6.90
CA ILE A 61 -12.20 5.45 7.31
C ILE A 61 -12.25 4.73 8.66
N GLY A 62 -11.18 4.09 9.08
CA GLY A 62 -11.10 3.40 10.39
C GLY A 62 -10.67 4.28 11.56
N LYS A 63 -10.46 5.59 11.35
CA LYS A 63 -10.12 6.52 12.43
C LYS A 63 -11.35 6.85 13.27
N PRO A 64 -11.16 7.24 14.56
CA PRO A 64 -12.27 7.71 15.40
C PRO A 64 -13.04 8.87 14.77
N ASP A 65 -14.37 8.87 14.88
CA ASP A 65 -15.28 9.87 14.28
C ASP A 65 -14.86 11.31 14.57
N ARG A 66 -14.43 11.57 15.80
CA ARG A 66 -13.95 12.91 16.20
C ARG A 66 -12.72 13.32 15.39
N GLN A 67 -11.82 12.41 15.10
CA GLN A 67 -10.63 12.69 14.29
C GLN A 67 -11.03 12.92 12.84
N LEU A 68 -11.92 12.09 12.28
CA LEU A 68 -12.47 12.27 10.93
C LEU A 68 -13.15 13.63 10.79
N TRP A 69 -13.95 14.03 11.79
CA TRP A 69 -14.58 15.34 11.79
C TRP A 69 -13.55 16.48 11.71
N TYR A 70 -12.47 16.42 12.52
CA TYR A 70 -11.40 17.41 12.46
C TYR A 70 -10.62 17.36 11.14
N ASP A 71 -10.38 16.18 10.60
CA ASP A 71 -9.68 16.02 9.31
C ASP A 71 -10.48 16.67 8.16
N VAL A 72 -11.81 16.63 8.22
CA VAL A 72 -12.71 17.25 7.22
C VAL A 72 -12.92 18.74 7.46
N ASN A 73 -13.13 19.16 8.71
CA ASN A 73 -13.59 20.51 9.04
C ASN A 73 -12.47 21.49 9.44
N SER A 74 -11.26 20.99 9.71
CA SER A 74 -10.16 21.86 10.11
C SER A 74 -9.57 22.60 8.92
N LYS A 75 -9.42 23.92 9.03
CA LYS A 75 -8.77 24.76 8.03
C LYS A 75 -7.23 24.67 8.05
N LYS A 76 -6.65 23.82 8.91
CA LYS A 76 -5.19 23.65 8.97
C LYS A 76 -4.68 23.00 7.68
N SER A 77 -3.74 23.64 7.04
CA SER A 77 -3.02 23.08 5.89
C SER A 77 -2.16 21.89 6.33
N ILE A 78 -1.78 21.06 5.37
CA ILE A 78 -0.85 19.93 5.58
C ILE A 78 0.58 20.44 5.93
N GLU A 79 0.82 21.73 5.94
CA GLU A 79 2.09 22.36 6.34
C GLU A 79 2.56 21.97 7.74
N ASP A 80 1.66 21.44 8.57
CA ASP A 80 1.97 20.99 9.94
C ASP A 80 2.63 19.58 10.01
N ILE A 81 2.85 18.90 8.87
CA ILE A 81 3.53 17.59 8.87
C ILE A 81 5.03 17.81 8.91
N SER A 82 5.70 17.31 9.96
CA SER A 82 7.15 17.43 10.10
C SER A 82 7.90 16.78 8.93
N SER A 83 9.07 17.33 8.59
CA SER A 83 9.93 16.78 7.53
C SER A 83 10.27 15.31 7.77
N SER A 84 10.45 14.90 9.03
CA SER A 84 10.69 13.49 9.38
C SER A 84 9.49 12.59 9.06
N THR A 85 8.28 13.07 9.24
CA THR A 85 7.06 12.33 8.89
C THR A 85 6.90 12.24 7.36
N ARG A 86 7.23 13.30 6.63
CA ARG A 86 7.24 13.28 5.17
C ARG A 86 8.21 12.24 4.62
N ILE A 87 9.44 12.17 5.18
CA ILE A 87 10.42 11.16 4.79
C ILE A 87 9.90 9.73 5.09
N LYS A 88 9.20 9.53 6.21
CA LYS A 88 8.59 8.21 6.50
C LYS A 88 7.55 7.81 5.46
N PHE A 89 6.75 8.75 4.96
CA PHE A 89 5.80 8.47 3.88
C PHE A 89 6.51 8.07 2.59
N LEU A 90 7.54 8.81 2.19
CA LEU A 90 8.35 8.44 1.01
C LEU A 90 8.97 7.06 1.18
N TYR A 91 9.49 6.74 2.36
CA TYR A 91 10.03 5.43 2.67
C TYR A 91 8.96 4.32 2.54
N GLY A 92 7.72 4.60 2.98
CA GLY A 92 6.58 3.68 2.80
C GLY A 92 6.35 3.36 1.33
N TYR A 93 6.28 4.36 0.46
CA TYR A 93 6.13 4.16 -0.99
C TYR A 93 7.27 3.35 -1.62
N ILE A 94 8.52 3.62 -1.21
CA ILE A 94 9.67 2.84 -1.71
C ILE A 94 9.56 1.36 -1.32
N LEU A 95 9.15 1.08 -0.10
CA LEU A 95 8.97 -0.30 0.38
C LEU A 95 7.82 -1.02 -0.32
N GLU A 96 6.72 -0.32 -0.57
CA GLU A 96 5.58 -0.83 -1.32
C GLU A 96 6.02 -1.23 -2.73
N GLU A 97 6.62 -0.31 -3.49
CA GLU A 97 7.08 -0.60 -4.85
C GLU A 97 8.14 -1.71 -4.89
N LEU A 98 9.03 -1.77 -3.90
CA LEU A 98 10.02 -2.85 -3.79
C LEU A 98 9.35 -4.20 -3.55
N LEU A 99 8.31 -4.26 -2.70
CA LEU A 99 7.55 -5.49 -2.48
C LEU A 99 6.86 -5.95 -3.77
N LEU A 100 6.24 -5.04 -4.50
CA LEU A 100 5.55 -5.33 -5.76
C LEU A 100 6.52 -5.79 -6.86
N LEU A 101 7.72 -5.20 -6.92
CA LEU A 101 8.81 -5.68 -7.77
C LEU A 101 9.19 -7.13 -7.41
N CYS A 102 9.45 -7.40 -6.13
CA CYS A 102 9.81 -8.75 -5.67
C CYS A 102 8.70 -9.77 -5.97
N ALA A 103 7.44 -9.41 -5.78
CA ALA A 103 6.29 -10.25 -6.12
C ALA A 103 6.25 -10.56 -7.62
N SER A 104 6.42 -9.55 -8.47
CA SER A 104 6.43 -9.70 -9.92
C SER A 104 7.57 -10.60 -10.40
N ILE A 105 8.79 -10.37 -9.91
CA ILE A 105 9.96 -11.21 -10.24
C ILE A 105 9.77 -12.64 -9.72
N ALA A 106 9.14 -12.82 -8.55
CA ALA A 106 8.80 -14.15 -8.04
C ALA A 106 7.68 -14.85 -8.85
N GLY A 107 7.14 -14.19 -9.89
CA GLY A 107 6.16 -14.74 -10.83
C GLY A 107 4.71 -14.61 -10.37
N HIS A 108 4.41 -13.75 -9.41
CA HIS A 108 3.05 -13.37 -9.05
C HIS A 108 2.50 -12.33 -10.02
N LYS A 109 1.19 -12.38 -10.26
CA LYS A 109 0.49 -11.42 -11.13
C LYS A 109 0.16 -10.16 -10.31
N VAL A 110 0.88 -9.07 -10.52
CA VAL A 110 0.61 -7.76 -9.91
C VAL A 110 -0.18 -6.90 -10.89
N THR A 111 -1.32 -6.35 -10.45
CA THR A 111 -2.20 -5.49 -11.26
C THR A 111 -2.82 -4.38 -10.43
N ASP A 112 -3.46 -3.42 -11.09
CA ASP A 112 -4.24 -2.34 -10.46
C ASP A 112 -3.45 -1.53 -9.40
N GLN A 113 -2.14 -1.33 -9.63
CA GLN A 113 -1.29 -0.53 -8.74
C GLN A 113 -1.80 0.92 -8.68
N GLN A 114 -1.94 1.45 -7.46
CA GLN A 114 -2.39 2.82 -7.17
C GLN A 114 -3.71 3.20 -7.86
N LYS A 115 -4.58 2.23 -8.13
CA LYS A 115 -5.88 2.48 -8.78
C LYS A 115 -6.80 3.29 -7.86
N GLU A 116 -7.32 4.41 -8.39
CA GLU A 116 -8.37 5.16 -7.70
C GLU A 116 -9.66 4.36 -7.67
N VAL A 117 -10.24 4.24 -6.48
CA VAL A 117 -11.55 3.60 -6.23
C VAL A 117 -12.44 4.52 -5.42
N THR A 118 -13.75 4.29 -5.49
CA THR A 118 -14.75 5.13 -4.80
C THR A 118 -15.82 4.24 -4.17
N VAL A 119 -16.12 4.49 -2.87
CA VAL A 119 -17.23 3.87 -2.13
C VAL A 119 -18.06 4.98 -1.52
N GLU A 120 -19.36 4.99 -1.79
CA GLU A 120 -20.30 6.01 -1.27
C GLU A 120 -19.81 7.46 -1.48
N GLY A 121 -19.16 7.72 -2.61
CA GLY A 121 -18.59 9.04 -2.94
C GLY A 121 -17.25 9.36 -2.25
N VAL A 122 -16.75 8.46 -1.39
CA VAL A 122 -15.44 8.60 -0.74
C VAL A 122 -14.37 7.95 -1.62
N LYS A 123 -13.34 8.72 -1.96
CA LYS A 123 -12.25 8.27 -2.83
C LYS A 123 -11.06 7.73 -2.03
N GLY A 124 -10.35 6.78 -2.62
CA GLY A 124 -9.07 6.27 -2.16
C GLY A 124 -8.25 5.68 -3.30
N HIS A 125 -6.99 5.38 -3.02
CA HIS A 125 -6.12 4.63 -3.92
C HIS A 125 -5.75 3.34 -3.21
N GLN A 126 -6.03 2.22 -3.84
CA GLN A 126 -5.56 0.92 -3.36
C GLN A 126 -4.10 0.73 -3.76
N ASP A 127 -3.36 -0.07 -3.00
CA ASP A 127 -1.96 -0.31 -3.34
C ASP A 127 -1.86 -1.22 -4.58
N SER A 128 -2.44 -2.41 -4.54
CA SER A 128 -2.42 -3.33 -5.70
C SER A 128 -3.38 -4.50 -5.56
N MET A 129 -3.48 -5.27 -6.65
CA MET A 129 -3.99 -6.64 -6.65
C MET A 129 -2.81 -7.60 -6.91
N ILE A 130 -2.67 -8.65 -6.10
CA ILE A 130 -1.69 -9.73 -6.31
C ILE A 130 -2.43 -11.04 -6.41
N ASP A 131 -2.30 -11.75 -7.54
CA ASP A 131 -3.01 -13.01 -7.84
C ASP A 131 -4.52 -12.89 -7.62
N ASP A 132 -5.09 -11.79 -8.07
CA ASP A 132 -6.52 -11.44 -7.94
C ASP A 132 -7.00 -11.25 -6.47
N VAL A 133 -6.06 -11.10 -5.52
CA VAL A 133 -6.34 -10.72 -4.12
C VAL A 133 -5.95 -9.27 -3.91
N LEU A 134 -6.83 -8.48 -3.30
CA LEU A 134 -6.54 -7.11 -2.90
C LEU A 134 -5.45 -7.11 -1.82
N VAL A 135 -4.40 -6.32 -2.01
CA VAL A 135 -3.28 -6.21 -1.08
C VAL A 135 -3.08 -4.76 -0.67
N ASP A 136 -2.94 -4.53 0.64
CA ASP A 136 -2.63 -3.23 1.22
C ASP A 136 -1.29 -3.32 1.97
N CYS A 137 -0.27 -2.66 1.42
CA CYS A 137 1.10 -2.74 1.90
C CYS A 137 1.35 -1.78 3.06
N LYS A 138 1.73 -2.29 4.21
CA LYS A 138 2.00 -1.47 5.39
C LYS A 138 3.43 -1.62 5.89
N SER A 139 4.16 -0.50 5.93
CA SER A 139 5.41 -0.43 6.68
C SER A 139 5.09 -0.37 8.17
N ALA A 140 5.59 -1.33 8.93
CA ALA A 140 5.29 -1.44 10.34
C ALA A 140 6.56 -1.43 11.20
N SER A 141 6.49 -0.82 12.38
CA SER A 141 7.52 -1.00 13.41
C SER A 141 7.54 -2.45 13.91
N SER A 142 8.64 -2.88 14.52
CA SER A 142 8.72 -4.22 15.11
C SER A 142 7.61 -4.48 16.14
N TYR A 143 7.13 -3.45 16.83
CA TYR A 143 6.01 -3.55 17.76
C TYR A 143 4.69 -3.79 17.02
N SER A 144 4.40 -2.99 16.01
CA SER A 144 3.17 -3.12 15.21
C SER A 144 3.16 -4.42 14.41
N PHE A 145 4.31 -4.85 13.89
CA PHE A 145 4.44 -6.12 13.17
C PHE A 145 4.05 -7.35 14.01
N LYS A 146 4.27 -7.30 15.34
CA LYS A 146 3.81 -8.38 16.23
C LYS A 146 2.31 -8.61 16.17
N LYS A 147 1.50 -7.55 16.03
CA LYS A 147 0.03 -7.65 15.92
C LYS A 147 -0.38 -8.42 14.67
N PHE A 148 0.26 -8.14 13.53
CA PHE A 148 0.04 -8.92 12.30
C PHE A 148 0.44 -10.37 12.48
N LYS A 149 1.64 -10.63 13.03
CA LYS A 149 2.14 -11.99 13.25
C LYS A 149 1.30 -12.79 14.24
N GLN A 150 0.71 -12.15 15.25
CA GLN A 150 -0.13 -12.78 16.26
C GLN A 150 -1.61 -12.82 15.88
N ASN A 151 -1.97 -12.27 14.74
CA ASN A 151 -3.34 -12.16 14.25
C ASN A 151 -4.30 -11.44 15.22
N THR A 152 -3.77 -10.44 15.96
CA THR A 152 -4.52 -9.66 16.95
C THR A 152 -5.03 -8.33 16.40
N LEU A 153 -4.83 -8.08 15.11
CA LEU A 153 -5.23 -6.81 14.47
C LEU A 153 -6.75 -6.59 14.53
N LEU A 154 -7.54 -7.68 14.47
CA LEU A 154 -9.01 -7.59 14.60
C LEU A 154 -9.47 -7.08 15.96
N GLU A 155 -8.67 -7.28 17.02
CA GLU A 155 -8.99 -6.90 18.40
C GLU A 155 -8.42 -5.52 18.77
N ASP A 156 -7.31 -5.12 18.12
CA ASP A 156 -6.58 -3.89 18.42
C ASP A 156 -6.01 -3.27 17.14
N ASP A 157 -6.89 -2.55 16.42
CA ASP A 157 -6.57 -1.82 15.20
C ASP A 157 -6.67 -0.29 15.40
N PRO A 158 -5.69 0.33 16.05
CA PRO A 158 -5.74 1.78 16.34
C PRO A 158 -5.61 2.66 15.09
N PHE A 159 -5.23 2.08 13.95
CA PHE A 159 -5.04 2.82 12.70
C PHE A 159 -6.19 2.61 11.71
N GLY A 160 -7.11 1.68 11.98
CA GLY A 160 -8.26 1.40 11.14
C GLY A 160 -7.92 0.64 9.85
N TYR A 161 -6.89 -0.20 9.88
CA TYR A 161 -6.47 -0.98 8.69
C TYR A 161 -7.55 -1.93 8.21
N ILE A 162 -8.28 -2.57 9.14
CA ILE A 162 -9.37 -3.49 8.78
C ILE A 162 -10.51 -2.75 8.09
N ALA A 163 -10.91 -1.59 8.59
CA ALA A 163 -11.95 -0.78 7.95
C ALA A 163 -11.49 -0.27 6.59
N GLN A 164 -10.24 0.17 6.46
CA GLN A 164 -9.64 0.61 5.21
C GLN A 164 -9.67 -0.49 4.15
N ILE A 165 -9.11 -1.67 4.46
CA ILE A 165 -9.04 -2.77 3.49
C ILE A 165 -10.42 -3.32 3.14
N SER A 166 -11.37 -3.33 4.08
CA SER A 166 -12.76 -3.72 3.84
C SER A 166 -13.44 -2.78 2.84
N ALA A 167 -13.24 -1.46 2.98
CA ALA A 167 -13.78 -0.49 2.03
C ALA A 167 -13.17 -0.65 0.63
N TYR A 168 -11.89 -0.93 0.52
CA TYR A 168 -11.26 -1.24 -0.77
C TYR A 168 -11.75 -2.56 -1.36
N ALA A 169 -11.99 -3.58 -0.53
CA ALA A 169 -12.56 -4.86 -0.98
C ALA A 169 -13.98 -4.68 -1.53
N GLU A 170 -14.81 -3.87 -0.87
CA GLU A 170 -16.15 -3.51 -1.35
C GLU A 170 -16.08 -2.77 -2.70
N ALA A 171 -15.20 -1.77 -2.82
CA ALA A 171 -15.01 -1.02 -4.06
C ALA A 171 -14.63 -1.91 -5.26
N ASN A 172 -13.88 -2.97 -5.03
CA ASN A 172 -13.44 -3.93 -6.04
C ASN A 172 -14.38 -5.14 -6.17
N GLN A 173 -15.41 -5.26 -5.34
CA GLN A 173 -16.32 -6.41 -5.30
C GLN A 173 -15.59 -7.74 -5.08
N VAL A 174 -14.56 -7.73 -4.24
CA VAL A 174 -13.76 -8.91 -3.88
C VAL A 174 -14.04 -9.35 -2.44
N ASN A 175 -13.98 -10.66 -2.20
CA ASN A 175 -14.22 -11.24 -0.88
C ASN A 175 -12.94 -11.59 -0.13
N LYS A 176 -11.78 -11.33 -0.72
CA LYS A 176 -10.48 -11.65 -0.15
C LYS A 176 -9.53 -10.47 -0.28
N ALA A 177 -8.88 -10.15 0.84
CA ALA A 177 -7.87 -9.11 0.92
C ALA A 177 -6.76 -9.52 1.90
N ALA A 178 -5.56 -8.95 1.77
CA ALA A 178 -4.38 -9.26 2.57
C ALA A 178 -3.56 -7.99 2.89
#